data_6a3e7cc7fcdc5dbaf848d96e9bd27634
#
_entry.id   6a3e7cc7fcdc5dbaf848d96e9bd27634
#
_cell.length_a   1.000
_cell.length_b   1.000
_cell.length_c   1.000
_cell.angle_alpha   90.00
_cell.angle_beta   90.00
_cell.angle_gamma   90.00
#
_symmetry.space_group_name_H-M   'P 1'
#
loop_
_entity.id
_entity.type
_entity.pdbx_description
1 polymer ?
#
loop_
_entity_poly.entity_id
_entity_poly.type
_entity_poly.pdbx_seq_one_letter_code
_entity_poly.pdbx_strand_id
1 'polypeptide(L)'
;MEKSPEYFGFTPIENFFAYHCFGNKATEILSSIDQPYKDITHWSMDDLRFMRSMRSEHCTAIFVFTDDAEVYASEIDAFIKQYEDVVTNFFILDLHASSQYKIFKEKWEFYNILATRYCTLQDNILHFLLFFKHFIETMGLISMDYPHDFRSFMRTATFIAAGKAGAMKKAVDAIPHKNIRAFMLGLELQDYEADNANVKEDIDAVASFFDQLPDSVAAYGQISQNIGNPHVEYIAGFDTEPVCGTTHS
;
A
#
# COMPACT_ATOMS: atom_id res chain seq x y z
N MET A 1 2.36 -2.43 40.34
CA MET A 1 3.41 -2.22 39.33
C MET A 1 3.48 -3.49 38.50
N GLU A 2 2.64 -3.58 37.50
CA GLU A 2 2.68 -4.70 36.54
C GLU A 2 3.84 -4.46 35.58
N LYS A 3 4.73 -5.42 35.49
CA LYS A 3 5.81 -5.43 34.50
C LYS A 3 5.16 -5.66 33.14
N SER A 4 5.32 -4.68 32.24
CA SER A 4 5.04 -4.89 30.83
C SER A 4 5.81 -6.13 30.33
N PRO A 5 5.23 -6.98 29.47
CA PRO A 5 5.94 -8.11 28.94
C PRO A 5 7.20 -7.62 28.20
N GLU A 6 8.36 -8.15 28.59
CA GLU A 6 9.60 -7.97 27.85
C GLU A 6 9.42 -8.60 26.47
N TYR A 7 9.12 -7.79 25.48
CA TYR A 7 9.19 -8.19 24.09
C TYR A 7 10.63 -8.56 23.78
N PHE A 8 10.82 -9.78 23.30
CA PHE A 8 12.08 -10.33 22.84
C PHE A 8 12.81 -9.30 21.95
N GLY A 9 13.87 -8.72 22.45
CA GLY A 9 15.04 -8.10 21.88
C GLY A 9 15.07 -7.54 20.44
N PHE A 10 13.94 -7.36 19.79
CA PHE A 10 13.83 -6.64 18.52
C PHE A 10 13.59 -5.16 18.85
N THR A 11 14.59 -4.35 18.63
CA THR A 11 14.38 -2.92 18.48
C THR A 11 13.42 -2.74 17.30
N PRO A 12 12.26 -2.08 17.49
CA PRO A 12 11.39 -1.80 16.35
C PRO A 12 12.21 -1.06 15.30
N ILE A 13 12.22 -1.55 14.07
CA ILE A 13 12.77 -0.79 12.95
C ILE A 13 11.89 0.44 12.83
N GLU A 14 12.42 1.61 13.17
CA GLU A 14 11.69 2.86 12.98
C GLU A 14 11.66 3.16 11.48
N ASN A 15 10.50 3.03 10.87
CA ASN A 15 10.28 3.39 9.49
C ASN A 15 9.75 4.83 9.41
N PHE A 16 10.27 5.59 8.47
CA PHE A 16 9.84 6.97 8.23
C PHE A 16 9.14 7.05 6.89
N PHE A 17 7.89 7.48 6.92
CA PHE A 17 7.05 7.58 5.73
C PHE A 17 6.46 8.98 5.60
N ALA A 18 6.45 9.48 4.38
CA ALA A 18 5.83 10.75 4.04
C ALA A 18 5.23 10.67 2.63
N TYR A 19 4.51 11.70 2.22
CA TYR A 19 4.06 11.85 0.84
C TYR A 19 4.51 13.19 0.27
N HIS A 20 4.43 13.31 -1.05
CA HIS A 20 4.57 14.56 -1.80
C HIS A 20 3.66 14.53 -3.02
N CYS A 21 3.18 15.71 -3.45
CA CYS A 21 2.25 15.84 -4.57
C CYS A 21 2.83 16.71 -5.68
N PHE A 22 2.67 16.26 -6.93
CA PHE A 22 2.88 17.05 -8.13
C PHE A 22 1.56 17.23 -8.87
N GLY A 23 1.09 18.47 -8.93
CA GLY A 23 -0.18 18.86 -9.54
C GLY A 23 -1.27 19.20 -8.52
N ASN A 24 -2.29 19.90 -9.02
CA ASN A 24 -3.37 20.43 -8.18
C ASN A 24 -4.33 19.32 -7.72
N LYS A 25 -4.65 18.37 -8.60
CA LYS A 25 -5.60 17.30 -8.31
C LYS A 25 -5.08 16.37 -7.21
N ALA A 26 -3.80 15.95 -7.28
CA ALA A 26 -3.16 15.17 -6.23
C ALA A 26 -3.19 15.92 -4.90
N THR A 27 -2.81 17.20 -4.91
CA THR A 27 -2.82 18.07 -3.73
C THR A 27 -4.22 18.21 -3.12
N GLU A 28 -5.24 18.46 -3.94
CA GLU A 28 -6.63 18.58 -3.50
C GLU A 28 -7.14 17.28 -2.86
N ILE A 29 -6.88 16.13 -3.49
CA ILE A 29 -7.30 14.83 -2.95
C ILE A 29 -6.61 14.57 -1.60
N LEU A 30 -5.29 14.66 -1.52
CA LEU A 30 -4.55 14.38 -0.28
C LEU A 30 -4.94 15.34 0.86
N SER A 31 -5.26 16.60 0.54
CA SER A 31 -5.73 17.58 1.51
C SER A 31 -7.18 17.34 1.98
N SER A 32 -8.00 16.64 1.19
CA SER A 32 -9.41 16.38 1.49
C SER A 32 -9.66 15.08 2.26
N ILE A 33 -8.68 14.19 2.35
CA ILE A 33 -8.79 12.91 3.03
C ILE A 33 -8.03 12.93 4.37
N ASP A 34 -8.52 12.17 5.34
CA ASP A 34 -7.81 11.92 6.60
C ASP A 34 -6.77 10.81 6.39
N GLN A 35 -5.64 11.18 5.81
CA GLN A 35 -4.55 10.25 5.50
C GLN A 35 -3.47 10.24 6.61
N PRO A 36 -2.76 9.12 6.82
CA PRO A 36 -1.89 8.92 7.99
C PRO A 36 -0.53 9.61 7.92
N TYR A 37 -0.12 10.15 6.78
CA TYR A 37 1.21 10.70 6.57
C TYR A 37 1.20 12.19 6.30
N LYS A 38 2.34 12.86 6.56
CA LYS A 38 2.55 14.27 6.25
C LYS A 38 3.28 14.44 4.92
N ASP A 39 3.08 15.58 4.26
CA ASP A 39 3.93 15.99 3.16
C ASP A 39 5.38 16.15 3.66
N ILE A 40 6.35 15.61 2.88
CA ILE A 40 7.77 15.67 3.24
C ILE A 40 8.27 17.11 3.45
N THR A 41 7.66 18.09 2.80
CA THR A 41 8.01 19.51 2.97
C THR A 41 7.74 20.03 4.37
N HIS A 42 6.92 19.35 5.16
CA HIS A 42 6.65 19.66 6.57
C HIS A 42 7.65 19.00 7.54
N TRP A 43 8.58 18.18 7.06
CA TRP A 43 9.63 17.62 7.89
C TRP A 43 10.66 18.69 8.25
N SER A 44 11.09 18.67 9.50
CA SER A 44 12.12 19.58 9.98
C SER A 44 13.50 19.18 9.46
N MET A 45 14.45 20.12 9.51
CA MET A 45 15.86 19.81 9.22
C MET A 45 16.45 18.79 10.19
N ASP A 46 15.93 18.70 11.41
CA ASP A 46 16.38 17.73 12.41
C ASP A 46 15.85 16.34 12.08
N ASP A 47 14.62 16.20 11.58
CA ASP A 47 14.07 14.93 11.07
C ASP A 47 14.94 14.39 9.92
N LEU A 48 15.28 15.25 8.96
CA LEU A 48 16.11 14.86 7.82
C LEU A 48 17.55 14.49 8.24
N ARG A 49 18.14 15.19 9.21
CA ARG A 49 19.45 14.86 9.78
C ARG A 49 19.41 13.53 10.52
N PHE A 50 18.36 13.30 11.31
CA PHE A 50 18.15 12.06 12.04
C PHE A 50 18.07 10.88 11.06
N MET A 51 17.20 10.96 10.04
CA MET A 51 17.08 9.92 9.02
C MET A 51 18.40 9.66 8.28
N ARG A 52 19.16 10.71 7.95
CA ARG A 52 20.48 10.56 7.34
C ARG A 52 21.44 9.79 8.25
N SER A 53 21.41 10.04 9.56
CA SER A 53 22.27 9.33 10.53
C SER A 53 21.88 7.87 10.72
N MET A 54 20.61 7.52 10.46
CA MET A 54 20.03 6.19 10.71
C MET A 54 19.92 5.32 9.43
N ARG A 55 20.43 5.80 8.30
CA ARG A 55 20.26 5.18 6.97
C ARG A 55 20.61 3.69 6.87
N SER A 56 21.49 3.18 7.72
CA SER A 56 21.86 1.76 7.73
C SER A 56 20.86 0.84 8.45
N GLU A 57 19.96 1.41 9.24
CA GLU A 57 19.06 0.67 10.13
C GLU A 57 17.57 0.92 9.86
N HIS A 58 17.24 1.93 9.03
CA HIS A 58 15.86 2.38 8.83
C HIS A 58 15.47 2.43 7.37
N CYS A 59 14.23 2.06 7.12
CA CYS A 59 13.61 2.16 5.80
C CYS A 59 12.80 3.45 5.73
N THR A 60 13.16 4.33 4.80
CA THR A 60 12.41 5.56 4.54
C THR A 60 11.77 5.48 3.17
N ALA A 61 10.49 5.77 3.07
CA ALA A 61 9.79 5.81 1.81
C ALA A 61 8.94 7.07 1.65
N ILE A 62 8.92 7.58 0.43
CA ILE A 62 8.07 8.70 0.04
C ILE A 62 7.08 8.21 -1.01
N PHE A 63 5.80 8.43 -0.76
CA PHE A 63 4.73 8.27 -1.73
C PHE A 63 4.61 9.55 -2.55
N VAL A 64 4.98 9.50 -3.82
CA VAL A 64 4.93 10.64 -4.74
C VAL A 64 3.67 10.51 -5.59
N PHE A 65 2.65 11.31 -5.29
CA PHE A 65 1.43 11.38 -6.08
C PHE A 65 1.56 12.42 -7.18
N THR A 66 1.24 12.07 -8.41
CA THR A 66 1.30 13.01 -9.53
C THR A 66 0.02 13.00 -10.35
N ASP A 67 -0.43 14.18 -10.78
CA ASP A 67 -1.59 14.30 -11.66
C ASP A 67 -1.35 13.64 -13.01
N ASP A 68 -0.10 13.72 -13.50
CA ASP A 68 0.35 13.18 -14.78
C ASP A 68 1.89 13.12 -14.78
N ALA A 69 2.43 11.90 -14.78
CA ALA A 69 3.86 11.68 -14.79
C ALA A 69 4.56 12.23 -16.04
N GLU A 70 3.86 12.34 -17.17
CA GLU A 70 4.41 12.91 -18.41
C GLU A 70 4.67 14.41 -18.26
N VAL A 71 3.78 15.11 -17.57
CA VAL A 71 3.88 16.56 -17.33
C VAL A 71 4.96 16.87 -16.29
N TYR A 72 5.03 16.09 -15.22
CA TYR A 72 5.89 16.39 -14.05
C TYR A 72 7.18 15.57 -13.98
N ALA A 73 7.57 14.88 -15.05
CA ALA A 73 8.74 13.98 -15.02
C ALA A 73 10.03 14.66 -14.57
N SER A 74 10.28 15.88 -15.00
CA SER A 74 11.49 16.65 -14.65
C SER A 74 11.51 17.09 -13.18
N GLU A 75 10.37 17.49 -12.66
CA GLU A 75 10.19 17.89 -11.27
C GLU A 75 10.31 16.70 -10.33
N ILE A 76 9.74 15.54 -10.71
CA ILE A 76 9.88 14.29 -9.97
C ILE A 76 11.33 13.86 -9.90
N ASP A 77 12.08 13.90 -11.02
CA ASP A 77 13.52 13.59 -11.04
C ASP A 77 14.32 14.52 -10.13
N ALA A 78 14.03 15.82 -10.18
CA ALA A 78 14.70 16.80 -9.34
C ALA A 78 14.41 16.54 -7.84
N PHE A 79 13.17 16.20 -7.52
CA PHE A 79 12.75 15.83 -6.16
C PHE A 79 13.44 14.55 -5.67
N ILE A 80 13.46 13.49 -6.47
CA ILE A 80 14.19 12.25 -6.13
C ILE A 80 15.65 12.58 -5.85
N LYS A 81 16.32 13.30 -6.76
CA LYS A 81 17.72 13.68 -6.59
C LYS A 81 17.97 14.52 -5.34
N GLN A 82 17.03 15.38 -4.97
CA GLN A 82 17.15 16.20 -3.76
C GLN A 82 17.16 15.35 -2.48
N TYR A 83 16.42 14.23 -2.45
CA TYR A 83 16.21 13.44 -1.25
C TYR A 83 16.85 12.04 -1.29
N GLU A 84 17.52 11.64 -2.39
CA GLU A 84 18.11 10.30 -2.56
C GLU A 84 19.12 9.91 -1.47
N ASP A 85 19.73 10.90 -0.80
CA ASP A 85 20.65 10.67 0.30
C ASP A 85 19.97 10.25 1.61
N VAL A 86 18.68 10.53 1.78
CA VAL A 86 17.92 10.27 3.03
C VAL A 86 16.74 9.33 2.83
N VAL A 87 16.27 9.16 1.60
CA VAL A 87 15.12 8.34 1.24
C VAL A 87 15.57 7.07 0.55
N THR A 88 15.14 5.93 1.06
CA THR A 88 15.51 4.62 0.48
C THR A 88 14.65 4.28 -0.74
N ASN A 89 13.37 4.63 -0.72
CA ASN A 89 12.44 4.30 -1.79
C ASN A 89 11.50 5.46 -2.10
N PHE A 90 11.28 5.69 -3.40
CA PHE A 90 10.26 6.60 -3.90
C PHE A 90 9.22 5.78 -4.66
N PHE A 91 7.99 5.80 -4.18
CA PHE A 91 6.85 5.15 -4.83
C PHE A 91 6.06 6.20 -5.61
N ILE A 92 6.22 6.20 -6.93
CA ILE A 92 5.54 7.15 -7.82
C ILE A 92 4.16 6.58 -8.17
N LEU A 93 3.12 7.31 -7.77
CA LEU A 93 1.71 6.94 -7.93
C LEU A 93 1.04 7.95 -8.86
N ASP A 94 0.87 7.56 -10.12
CA ASP A 94 0.29 8.38 -11.18
C ASP A 94 -1.24 8.31 -11.16
N LEU A 95 -1.90 9.45 -11.15
CA LEU A 95 -3.35 9.58 -11.20
C LEU A 95 -3.90 9.51 -12.63
N HIS A 96 -3.01 9.52 -13.62
CA HIS A 96 -3.34 9.45 -15.03
C HIS A 96 -2.60 8.32 -15.74
N ALA A 97 -3.33 7.52 -16.51
CA ALA A 97 -2.73 6.47 -17.33
C ALA A 97 -2.14 7.08 -18.61
N SER A 98 -0.92 7.61 -18.53
CA SER A 98 -0.19 8.10 -19.69
C SER A 98 0.05 6.99 -20.71
N SER A 99 0.04 7.33 -22.00
CA SER A 99 0.44 6.42 -23.07
C SER A 99 1.91 5.98 -22.98
N GLN A 100 2.73 6.74 -22.24
CA GLN A 100 4.16 6.51 -22.03
C GLN A 100 4.47 5.75 -20.73
N TYR A 101 3.48 5.18 -20.05
CA TYR A 101 3.66 4.54 -18.74
C TYR A 101 4.79 3.49 -18.70
N LYS A 102 5.05 2.78 -19.81
CA LYS A 102 6.14 1.80 -19.91
C LYS A 102 7.51 2.45 -19.76
N ILE A 103 7.69 3.64 -20.33
CA ILE A 103 8.94 4.42 -20.22
C ILE A 103 9.17 4.83 -18.76
N PHE A 104 8.11 5.26 -18.07
CA PHE A 104 8.21 5.63 -16.66
C PHE A 104 8.47 4.43 -15.75
N LYS A 105 7.88 3.26 -16.06
CA LYS A 105 8.13 2.03 -15.32
C LYS A 105 9.58 1.51 -15.50
N GLU A 106 10.21 1.78 -16.64
CA GLU A 106 11.64 1.51 -16.86
C GLU A 106 12.54 2.56 -16.18
N LYS A 107 12.08 3.81 -16.08
CA LYS A 107 12.81 4.94 -15.50
C LYS A 107 12.83 4.92 -13.98
N TRP A 108 11.69 4.67 -13.36
CA TRP A 108 11.51 4.68 -11.91
C TRP A 108 11.17 3.27 -11.40
N GLU A 109 11.96 2.76 -10.48
CA GLU A 109 11.85 1.39 -9.95
C GLU A 109 10.42 1.06 -9.47
N PHE A 110 9.75 2.02 -8.84
CA PHE A 110 8.40 1.87 -8.31
C PHE A 110 7.48 2.92 -8.93
N TYR A 111 7.09 2.70 -10.16
CA TYR A 111 6.08 3.50 -10.83
C TYR A 111 4.81 2.70 -11.02
N ASN A 112 3.71 3.25 -10.52
CA ASN A 112 2.40 2.62 -10.59
C ASN A 112 1.32 3.66 -10.94
N ILE A 113 0.25 3.20 -11.57
CA ILE A 113 -0.91 4.00 -11.94
C ILE A 113 -2.08 3.63 -11.04
N LEU A 114 -2.74 4.60 -10.45
CA LEU A 114 -3.93 4.37 -9.66
C LEU A 114 -5.12 4.08 -10.56
N ALA A 115 -5.66 2.86 -10.48
CA ALA A 115 -6.82 2.45 -11.26
C ALA A 115 -8.09 3.18 -10.79
N THR A 116 -8.88 3.69 -11.75
CA THR A 116 -10.06 4.52 -11.46
C THR A 116 -11.39 3.82 -11.70
N ARG A 117 -11.35 2.60 -12.24
CA ARG A 117 -12.57 1.89 -12.67
C ARG A 117 -13.29 1.13 -11.57
N TYR A 118 -12.65 0.94 -10.40
CA TYR A 118 -13.20 0.18 -9.27
C TYR A 118 -13.66 1.04 -8.12
N CYS A 119 -12.97 2.15 -7.91
CA CYS A 119 -13.25 3.10 -6.84
C CYS A 119 -12.87 4.50 -7.30
N THR A 120 -13.29 5.51 -6.57
CA THR A 120 -12.81 6.87 -6.82
C THR A 120 -11.31 6.96 -6.55
N LEU A 121 -10.62 7.90 -7.18
CA LEU A 121 -9.20 8.15 -6.87
C LEU A 121 -8.98 8.45 -5.39
N GLN A 122 -9.91 9.20 -4.79
CA GLN A 122 -9.87 9.54 -3.37
C GLN A 122 -9.91 8.31 -2.48
N ASP A 123 -10.84 7.38 -2.74
CA ASP A 123 -10.96 6.14 -1.98
C ASP A 123 -9.73 5.24 -2.22
N ASN A 124 -9.25 5.15 -3.47
CA ASN A 124 -8.08 4.36 -3.80
C ASN A 124 -6.83 4.84 -3.05
N ILE A 125 -6.56 6.15 -3.06
CA ILE A 125 -5.44 6.76 -2.33
C ILE A 125 -5.59 6.52 -0.83
N LEU A 126 -6.77 6.79 -0.26
CA LEU A 126 -7.03 6.60 1.16
C LEU A 126 -6.78 5.15 1.58
N HIS A 127 -7.40 4.18 0.89
CA HIS A 127 -7.25 2.77 1.23
C HIS A 127 -5.83 2.24 0.99
N PHE A 128 -5.13 2.72 -0.04
CA PHE A 128 -3.72 2.40 -0.25
C PHE A 128 -2.84 2.85 0.93
N LEU A 129 -2.98 4.10 1.37
CA LEU A 129 -2.20 4.64 2.49
C LEU A 129 -2.56 3.99 3.83
N LEU A 130 -3.85 3.72 4.07
CA LEU A 130 -4.31 3.02 5.28
C LEU A 130 -3.83 1.58 5.31
N PHE A 131 -3.89 0.86 4.18
CA PHE A 131 -3.36 -0.50 4.07
C PHE A 131 -1.88 -0.55 4.43
N PHE A 132 -1.09 0.39 3.87
CA PHE A 132 0.33 0.49 4.20
C PHE A 132 0.54 0.72 5.70
N LYS A 133 -0.18 1.67 6.28
CA LYS A 133 -0.12 1.98 7.71
C LYS A 133 -0.49 0.78 8.60
N HIS A 134 -1.58 0.09 8.28
CA HIS A 134 -2.13 -0.96 9.12
C HIS A 134 -1.38 -2.29 8.99
N PHE A 135 -0.91 -2.65 7.81
CA PHE A 135 -0.41 -3.99 7.54
C PHE A 135 1.07 -4.04 7.19
N ILE A 136 1.62 -3.00 6.58
CA ILE A 136 3.04 -2.99 6.20
C ILE A 136 3.91 -2.39 7.31
N GLU A 137 3.43 -1.34 7.95
CA GLU A 137 4.17 -0.64 9.00
C GLU A 137 4.03 -1.32 10.38
N THR A 138 2.93 -2.05 10.60
CA THR A 138 2.64 -2.72 11.87
C THR A 138 2.87 -4.23 11.80
N MET A 139 3.38 -4.81 12.88
CA MET A 139 3.54 -6.27 12.98
C MET A 139 2.20 -6.92 13.31
N GLY A 140 1.82 -7.94 12.53
CA GLY A 140 0.67 -8.80 12.78
C GLY A 140 1.05 -10.17 13.33
N LEU A 141 0.06 -11.07 13.51
CA LEU A 141 0.27 -12.48 13.84
C LEU A 141 0.97 -13.24 12.70
N ILE A 142 0.57 -12.92 11.47
CA ILE A 142 1.27 -13.25 10.23
C ILE A 142 1.53 -11.90 9.59
N SER A 143 2.78 -11.55 9.35
CA SER A 143 3.18 -10.22 8.89
C SER A 143 3.66 -10.23 7.46
N MET A 144 3.32 -9.17 6.74
CA MET A 144 3.95 -8.81 5.47
C MET A 144 5.20 -7.98 5.75
N ASP A 145 6.20 -8.17 4.91
CA ASP A 145 7.50 -7.52 5.02
C ASP A 145 7.59 -6.33 4.05
N TYR A 146 7.83 -5.13 4.58
CA TYR A 146 8.01 -3.94 3.73
C TYR A 146 9.19 -4.07 2.76
N PRO A 147 10.41 -4.42 3.21
CA PRO A 147 11.56 -4.49 2.32
C PRO A 147 11.41 -5.53 1.21
N HIS A 148 10.67 -6.59 1.43
CA HIS A 148 10.52 -7.69 0.47
C HIS A 148 9.16 -7.69 -0.21
N ASP A 149 8.08 -7.89 0.55
CA ASP A 149 6.74 -8.17 -0.01
C ASP A 149 6.13 -6.95 -0.68
N PHE A 150 6.13 -5.81 0.02
CA PHE A 150 5.54 -4.59 -0.54
C PHE A 150 6.33 -4.07 -1.75
N ARG A 151 7.66 -4.05 -1.69
CA ARG A 151 8.48 -3.64 -2.83
C ARG A 151 8.32 -4.59 -4.02
N SER A 152 8.22 -5.90 -3.77
CA SER A 152 7.95 -6.89 -4.81
C SER A 152 6.60 -6.66 -5.47
N PHE A 153 5.56 -6.39 -4.67
CA PHE A 153 4.24 -6.00 -5.16
C PHE A 153 4.31 -4.76 -6.07
N MET A 154 4.93 -3.68 -5.60
CA MET A 154 5.03 -2.41 -6.33
C MET A 154 5.82 -2.52 -7.65
N ARG A 155 6.85 -3.39 -7.70
CA ARG A 155 7.57 -3.69 -8.95
C ARG A 155 6.71 -4.46 -9.94
N THR A 156 5.94 -5.43 -9.46
CA THR A 156 5.15 -6.34 -10.28
C THR A 156 3.92 -5.65 -10.87
N ALA A 157 3.23 -4.84 -10.08
CA ALA A 157 2.03 -4.14 -10.49
C ALA A 157 2.33 -2.95 -11.42
N THR A 158 1.50 -2.74 -12.44
CA THR A 158 1.49 -1.49 -13.21
C THR A 158 0.33 -0.61 -12.77
N PHE A 159 -0.87 -1.17 -12.67
CA PHE A 159 -2.06 -0.49 -12.14
C PHE A 159 -2.37 -1.02 -10.75
N ILE A 160 -2.79 -0.13 -9.86
CA ILE A 160 -3.10 -0.45 -8.46
C ILE A 160 -4.54 -0.04 -8.14
N ALA A 161 -5.28 -0.95 -7.51
CA ALA A 161 -6.55 -0.66 -6.88
C ALA A 161 -6.51 -1.10 -5.42
N ALA A 162 -6.85 -0.21 -4.51
CA ALA A 162 -6.96 -0.49 -3.08
C ALA A 162 -8.41 -0.38 -2.61
N GLY A 163 -8.76 -1.16 -1.59
CA GLY A 163 -10.11 -1.15 -1.06
C GLY A 163 -10.23 -1.79 0.30
N LYS A 164 -11.44 -1.66 0.88
CA LYS A 164 -11.82 -2.21 2.17
C LYS A 164 -13.19 -2.87 2.08
N ALA A 165 -13.37 -3.99 2.77
CA ALA A 165 -14.66 -4.66 2.91
C ALA A 165 -14.85 -5.17 4.34
N GLY A 166 -16.11 -5.19 4.82
CA GLY A 166 -16.45 -5.70 6.16
C GLY A 166 -16.38 -7.22 6.29
N ALA A 167 -16.27 -7.96 5.19
CA ALA A 167 -16.11 -9.41 5.19
C ALA A 167 -15.29 -9.85 3.98
N MET A 168 -14.53 -10.93 4.13
CA MET A 168 -13.65 -11.48 3.08
C MET A 168 -14.41 -11.76 1.78
N LYS A 169 -15.59 -12.36 1.85
CA LYS A 169 -16.40 -12.65 0.68
C LYS A 169 -16.74 -11.40 -0.14
N LYS A 170 -17.05 -10.29 0.51
CA LYS A 170 -17.34 -9.01 -0.17
C LYS A 170 -16.10 -8.42 -0.80
N ALA A 171 -14.93 -8.57 -0.17
CA ALA A 171 -13.67 -8.14 -0.75
C ALA A 171 -13.36 -8.94 -2.02
N VAL A 172 -13.50 -10.25 -1.98
CA VAL A 172 -13.29 -11.14 -3.14
C VAL A 172 -14.23 -10.81 -4.29
N ASP A 173 -15.51 -10.59 -4.00
CA ASP A 173 -16.51 -10.22 -5.01
C ASP A 173 -16.23 -8.84 -5.63
N ALA A 174 -15.58 -7.93 -4.87
CA ALA A 174 -15.22 -6.60 -5.34
C ALA A 174 -13.92 -6.56 -6.17
N ILE A 175 -13.06 -7.58 -6.02
CA ILE A 175 -11.78 -7.62 -6.73
C ILE A 175 -11.97 -8.30 -8.09
N PRO A 176 -11.57 -7.65 -9.18
CA PRO A 176 -11.61 -8.29 -10.48
C PRO A 176 -10.59 -9.42 -10.52
N HIS A 177 -11.05 -10.64 -10.67
CA HIS A 177 -10.21 -11.83 -10.74
C HIS A 177 -9.39 -11.94 -12.04
N LYS A 178 -9.70 -11.13 -13.03
CA LYS A 178 -9.02 -11.16 -14.34
C LYS A 178 -7.82 -10.23 -14.34
N ASN A 179 -6.68 -10.76 -14.80
CA ASN A 179 -5.43 -10.01 -15.02
C ASN A 179 -4.74 -9.49 -13.73
N ILE A 180 -5.07 -10.04 -12.57
CA ILE A 180 -4.30 -9.79 -11.34
C ILE A 180 -2.88 -10.33 -11.55
N ARG A 181 -1.87 -9.54 -11.16
CA ARG A 181 -0.45 -9.91 -11.18
C ARG A 181 0.14 -9.98 -9.80
N ALA A 182 -0.33 -9.12 -8.90
CA ALA A 182 0.08 -9.11 -7.51
C ALA A 182 -1.12 -8.78 -6.63
N PHE A 183 -1.12 -9.32 -5.42
CA PHE A 183 -2.20 -9.11 -4.48
C PHE A 183 -1.67 -9.06 -3.06
N MET A 184 -2.12 -8.08 -2.31
CA MET A 184 -1.86 -7.98 -0.87
C MET A 184 -3.18 -7.90 -0.14
N LEU A 185 -3.32 -8.69 0.92
CA LEU A 185 -4.52 -8.77 1.72
C LEU A 185 -4.17 -8.66 3.20
N GLY A 186 -4.85 -7.76 3.89
CA GLY A 186 -4.84 -7.65 5.33
C GLY A 186 -6.20 -8.04 5.92
N LEU A 187 -6.20 -9.01 6.82
CA LEU A 187 -7.36 -9.40 7.59
C LEU A 187 -7.20 -8.90 9.03
N GLU A 188 -8.11 -8.05 9.46
CA GLU A 188 -8.16 -7.55 10.83
C GLU A 188 -9.28 -8.25 11.60
N LEU A 189 -8.90 -8.95 12.70
CA LEU A 189 -9.80 -9.72 13.54
C LEU A 189 -10.05 -8.98 14.87
N GLN A 190 -11.31 -8.97 15.33
CA GLN A 190 -11.69 -8.28 16.57
C GLN A 190 -11.21 -9.03 17.82
N ASP A 191 -11.40 -10.34 17.86
CA ASP A 191 -10.99 -11.23 18.96
C ASP A 191 -10.46 -12.54 18.40
N TYR A 192 -9.22 -12.85 18.76
CA TYR A 192 -8.61 -14.13 18.41
C TYR A 192 -8.94 -15.20 19.47
N GLU A 193 -10.22 -15.49 19.64
CA GLU A 193 -10.62 -16.75 20.25
C GLU A 193 -10.67 -17.79 19.14
N ALA A 194 -9.78 -18.76 19.19
CA ALA A 194 -9.63 -19.80 18.17
C ALA A 194 -10.92 -20.62 17.89
N ASP A 195 -11.88 -20.54 18.80
CA ASP A 195 -13.19 -21.21 18.71
C ASP A 195 -14.30 -20.32 18.13
N ASN A 196 -13.99 -19.07 17.73
CA ASN A 196 -14.98 -18.19 17.10
C ASN A 196 -15.23 -18.66 15.66
N ALA A 197 -16.43 -19.15 15.38
CA ALA A 197 -16.82 -19.68 14.07
C ALA A 197 -16.64 -18.65 12.93
N ASN A 198 -16.89 -17.36 13.20
CA ASN A 198 -16.73 -16.29 12.21
C ASN A 198 -15.26 -16.08 11.82
N VAL A 199 -14.34 -16.16 12.78
CA VAL A 199 -12.89 -16.06 12.53
C VAL A 199 -12.42 -17.21 11.63
N LYS A 200 -12.92 -18.41 11.89
CA LYS A 200 -12.59 -19.59 11.08
C LYS A 200 -13.13 -19.43 9.65
N GLU A 201 -14.35 -18.95 9.48
CA GLU A 201 -14.93 -18.71 8.15
C GLU A 201 -14.13 -17.67 7.36
N ASP A 202 -13.66 -16.60 8.01
CA ASP A 202 -12.85 -15.57 7.35
C ASP A 202 -11.47 -16.10 6.96
N ILE A 203 -10.81 -16.89 7.84
CA ILE A 203 -9.52 -17.52 7.52
C ILE A 203 -9.68 -18.55 6.38
N ASP A 204 -10.72 -19.38 6.42
CA ASP A 204 -11.00 -20.37 5.37
C ASP A 204 -11.31 -19.66 4.03
N ALA A 205 -12.02 -18.51 4.06
CA ALA A 205 -12.28 -17.69 2.88
C ALA A 205 -10.99 -17.07 2.30
N VAL A 206 -10.09 -16.58 3.15
CA VAL A 206 -8.76 -16.09 2.74
C VAL A 206 -7.96 -17.22 2.09
N ALA A 207 -7.86 -18.38 2.72
CA ALA A 207 -7.14 -19.53 2.18
C ALA A 207 -7.73 -19.96 0.83
N SER A 208 -9.06 -20.09 0.75
CA SER A 208 -9.76 -20.44 -0.50
C SER A 208 -9.57 -19.39 -1.60
N PHE A 209 -9.45 -18.11 -1.27
CA PHE A 209 -9.14 -17.08 -2.23
C PHE A 209 -7.73 -17.22 -2.79
N PHE A 210 -6.73 -17.40 -1.93
CA PHE A 210 -5.35 -17.61 -2.38
C PHE A 210 -5.21 -18.87 -3.24
N ASP A 211 -5.89 -19.97 -2.88
CA ASP A 211 -5.89 -21.21 -3.66
C ASP A 211 -6.49 -21.06 -5.07
N GLN A 212 -7.35 -20.06 -5.28
CA GLN A 212 -7.95 -19.77 -6.58
C GLN A 212 -7.10 -18.85 -7.46
N LEU A 213 -6.08 -18.19 -6.88
CA LEU A 213 -5.19 -17.35 -7.66
C LEU A 213 -4.28 -18.21 -8.56
N PRO A 214 -4.01 -17.81 -9.79
CA PRO A 214 -3.02 -18.47 -10.63
C PRO A 214 -1.63 -18.47 -9.96
N ASP A 215 -0.84 -19.53 -10.15
CA ASP A 215 0.54 -19.64 -9.64
C ASP A 215 1.46 -18.47 -10.04
N SER A 216 1.09 -17.76 -11.10
CA SER A 216 1.83 -16.59 -11.60
C SER A 216 1.55 -15.29 -10.83
N VAL A 217 0.60 -15.31 -9.89
CA VAL A 217 0.24 -14.13 -9.08
C VAL A 217 1.10 -14.09 -7.83
N ALA A 218 1.81 -12.98 -7.63
CA ALA A 218 2.51 -12.73 -6.38
C ALA A 218 1.47 -12.31 -5.32
N ALA A 219 1.21 -13.19 -4.35
CA ALA A 219 0.17 -12.99 -3.35
C ALA A 219 0.77 -12.99 -1.94
N TYR A 220 0.40 -11.97 -1.15
CA TYR A 220 0.86 -11.78 0.21
C TYR A 220 -0.33 -11.54 1.14
N GLY A 221 -0.26 -12.08 2.35
CA GLY A 221 -1.33 -11.95 3.34
C GLY A 221 -0.81 -11.62 4.73
N GLN A 222 -1.55 -10.80 5.45
CA GLN A 222 -1.32 -10.50 6.85
C GLN A 222 -2.60 -10.70 7.66
N ILE A 223 -2.46 -11.23 8.87
CA ILE A 223 -3.52 -11.31 9.86
C ILE A 223 -3.08 -10.51 11.07
N SER A 224 -3.88 -9.52 11.45
CA SER A 224 -3.67 -8.71 12.65
C SER A 224 -4.89 -8.76 13.56
N GLN A 225 -4.67 -8.44 14.82
CA GLN A 225 -5.74 -8.32 15.81
C GLN A 225 -5.91 -6.85 16.14
N ASN A 226 -7.14 -6.36 16.06
CA ASN A 226 -7.49 -5.00 16.44
C ASN A 226 -8.74 -4.98 17.33
N ILE A 227 -8.91 -3.87 18.06
CA ILE A 227 -10.07 -3.63 18.94
C ILE A 227 -11.31 -3.17 18.13
N GLY A 228 -11.16 -2.99 16.82
CA GLY A 228 -12.22 -2.54 15.91
C GLY A 228 -13.15 -3.64 15.39
N ASN A 229 -14.04 -3.27 14.49
CA ASN A 229 -14.85 -4.26 13.77
C ASN A 229 -13.99 -5.07 12.80
N PRO A 230 -14.20 -6.38 12.68
CA PRO A 230 -13.50 -7.21 11.71
C PRO A 230 -13.66 -6.65 10.30
N HIS A 231 -12.57 -6.54 9.56
CA HIS A 231 -12.60 -6.10 8.18
C HIS A 231 -11.41 -6.63 7.38
N VAL A 232 -11.54 -6.53 6.07
CA VAL A 232 -10.50 -6.87 5.12
C VAL A 232 -10.10 -5.60 4.38
N GLU A 233 -8.81 -5.36 4.30
CA GLU A 233 -8.23 -4.37 3.39
C GLU A 233 -7.38 -5.08 2.34
N TYR A 234 -7.30 -4.52 1.14
CA TYR A 234 -6.54 -5.14 0.05
C TYR A 234 -5.92 -4.10 -0.87
N ILE A 235 -4.82 -4.53 -1.51
CA ILE A 235 -4.25 -3.86 -2.68
C ILE A 235 -4.12 -4.90 -3.79
N ALA A 236 -4.75 -4.63 -4.94
CA ALA A 236 -4.67 -5.46 -6.14
C ALA A 236 -3.84 -4.76 -7.22
N GLY A 237 -2.91 -5.50 -7.80
CA GLY A 237 -2.01 -5.05 -8.85
C GLY A 237 -2.31 -5.72 -10.19
N PHE A 238 -2.24 -4.97 -11.28
CA PHE A 238 -2.58 -5.42 -12.64
C PHE A 238 -1.54 -4.95 -13.66
N ASP A 239 -1.40 -5.67 -14.78
CA ASP A 239 -0.55 -5.24 -15.90
C ASP A 239 -1.22 -4.18 -16.79
N THR A 240 -2.52 -4.29 -16.92
CA THR A 240 -3.35 -3.38 -17.71
C THR A 240 -4.46 -2.81 -16.85
N GLU A 241 -4.97 -1.63 -17.20
CA GLU A 241 -6.06 -1.04 -16.44
C GLU A 241 -7.23 -2.03 -16.37
N PRO A 242 -7.60 -2.44 -15.17
CA PRO A 242 -8.63 -3.43 -14.98
C PRO A 242 -9.98 -2.92 -15.52
N VAL A 243 -10.69 -3.74 -16.26
CA VAL A 243 -12.03 -3.41 -16.77
C VAL A 243 -13.05 -3.81 -15.70
N CYS A 244 -13.87 -2.87 -15.28
CA CYS A 244 -14.99 -3.17 -14.38
C CYS A 244 -15.84 -4.31 -15.00
N GLY A 245 -15.84 -5.46 -14.34
CA GLY A 245 -16.72 -6.54 -14.76
C GLY A 245 -18.16 -6.04 -14.69
N THR A 246 -18.87 -6.06 -15.79
CA THR A 246 -20.32 -5.90 -15.77
C THR A 246 -20.85 -6.92 -14.79
N THR A 247 -21.32 -6.45 -13.63
CA THR A 247 -22.11 -7.28 -12.73
C THR A 247 -23.26 -7.82 -13.57
N HIS A 248 -23.22 -9.12 -13.87
CA HIS A 248 -24.38 -9.80 -14.41
C HIS A 248 -25.47 -9.72 -13.33
N SER A 249 -26.43 -8.87 -13.62
CA SER A 249 -27.71 -8.76 -12.92
C SER A 249 -28.47 -10.07 -12.95
#